data_32f46b4bcda4f2bc9b0b27c0e88583e2
#
_entry.id   32f46b4bcda4f2bc9b0b27c0e88583e2
#
_cell.length_a   1.000
_cell.length_b   1.000
_cell.length_c   1.000
_cell.angle_alpha   90.00
_cell.angle_beta   90.00
_cell.angle_gamma   90.00
#
_symmetry.space_group_name_H-M   'P 1'
#
loop_
_entity.id
_entity.type
_entity.pdbx_description
1 polymer ?
#
loop_
_entity_poly.entity_id
_entity_poly.type
_entity_poly.pdbx_seq_one_letter_code
_entity_poly.pdbx_strand_id
1 'polypeptide(L)'
;MSDYEKFLFDLKGFLVIPGVLSSDEAAAVRDHVGTYSDDLESLPEHHRAPMAGPGEFLIDHPRVMGILQGVIDPDPSRIRLESVFVSQRAADDDAEHWRPHVGGTNLDPSLSYRFHNGRIYGGMTRIVWELNEVVKGKGGTYLVPGSHKANLCSAQAKTWPEEADDPNSGVWETYGCPAGSLVVFSEGVRHTGSRWTHEANPRCAILIAYNHQAVRHHEPKSCMNPTVVGGFSEQRQGFFKDVWVLPNKRR
;
A
#
# COMPACT_ATOMS: atom_id res chain seq x y z
N MET A 1 8.21 -14.62 -1.30
CA MET A 1 7.45 -14.78 -0.04
C MET A 1 7.72 -16.16 0.53
N SER A 2 8.22 -16.25 1.77
CA SER A 2 8.41 -17.53 2.44
C SER A 2 7.08 -18.14 2.91
N ASP A 3 7.07 -19.42 3.29
CA ASP A 3 5.83 -20.04 3.80
C ASP A 3 5.42 -19.47 5.17
N TYR A 4 6.39 -19.03 5.98
CA TYR A 4 6.10 -18.34 7.23
C TYR A 4 5.46 -16.97 7.00
N GLU A 5 5.90 -16.23 6.00
CA GLU A 5 5.27 -14.95 5.62
C GLU A 5 3.87 -15.14 5.06
N LYS A 6 3.65 -16.20 4.27
CA LYS A 6 2.29 -16.56 3.82
C LYS A 6 1.38 -16.85 5.00
N PHE A 7 1.88 -17.63 5.98
CA PHE A 7 1.14 -17.92 7.21
C PHE A 7 0.80 -16.65 7.98
N LEU A 8 1.77 -15.74 8.17
CA LEU A 8 1.54 -14.48 8.87
C LEU A 8 0.56 -13.58 8.11
N PHE A 9 0.69 -13.50 6.79
CA PHE A 9 -0.22 -12.71 5.96
C PHE A 9 -1.64 -13.28 5.99
N ASP A 10 -1.78 -14.61 5.92
CA ASP A 10 -3.08 -15.25 6.11
C ASP A 10 -3.65 -14.98 7.51
N LEU A 11 -2.85 -15.10 8.54
CA LEU A 11 -3.30 -14.92 9.92
C LEU A 11 -3.70 -13.49 10.24
N LYS A 12 -2.84 -12.51 9.88
CA LYS A 12 -2.98 -11.11 10.27
C LYS A 12 -3.54 -10.22 9.18
N GLY A 13 -3.32 -10.57 7.91
CA GLY A 13 -3.64 -9.74 6.74
C GLY A 13 -2.57 -8.71 6.41
N PHE A 14 -1.45 -8.69 7.15
CA PHE A 14 -0.34 -7.78 6.93
C PHE A 14 1.02 -8.35 7.32
N LEU A 15 2.08 -7.74 6.78
CA LEU A 15 3.49 -8.01 7.08
C LEU A 15 4.24 -6.70 7.33
N VAL A 16 5.22 -6.73 8.22
CA VAL A 16 6.22 -5.67 8.40
C VAL A 16 7.59 -6.28 8.11
N ILE A 17 8.31 -5.72 7.17
CA ILE A 17 9.59 -6.23 6.67
C ILE A 17 10.63 -5.12 6.84
N PRO A 18 11.48 -5.20 7.86
CA PRO A 18 12.43 -4.14 8.17
C PRO A 18 13.60 -4.12 7.18
N GLY A 19 14.09 -2.90 6.88
CA GLY A 19 15.37 -2.68 6.22
C GLY A 19 15.47 -3.26 4.81
N VAL A 20 14.42 -3.10 4.00
CA VAL A 20 14.41 -3.56 2.59
C VAL A 20 15.24 -2.64 1.71
N LEU A 21 15.17 -1.34 1.94
CA LEU A 21 16.03 -0.35 1.29
C LEU A 21 17.24 -0.06 2.17
N SER A 22 18.36 0.22 1.55
CA SER A 22 19.50 0.84 2.23
C SER A 22 19.15 2.25 2.73
N SER A 23 19.95 2.77 3.64
CA SER A 23 19.80 4.16 4.12
C SER A 23 19.90 5.18 3.00
N ASP A 24 20.81 4.95 2.03
CA ASP A 24 21.02 5.86 0.91
C ASP A 24 19.83 5.84 -0.07
N GLU A 25 19.29 4.66 -0.39
CA GLU A 25 18.08 4.52 -1.20
C GLU A 25 16.88 5.19 -0.54
N ALA A 26 16.67 4.93 0.76
CA ALA A 26 15.57 5.54 1.50
C ALA A 26 15.71 7.07 1.56
N ALA A 27 16.94 7.59 1.74
CA ALA A 27 17.22 9.03 1.74
C ALA A 27 16.96 9.64 0.38
N ALA A 28 17.48 9.06 -0.71
CA ALA A 28 17.28 9.59 -2.06
C ALA A 28 15.79 9.67 -2.46
N VAL A 29 15.02 8.64 -2.11
CA VAL A 29 13.56 8.63 -2.36
C VAL A 29 12.85 9.67 -1.48
N ARG A 30 13.23 9.78 -0.21
CA ARG A 30 12.65 10.77 0.72
C ARG A 30 12.90 12.21 0.24
N ASP A 31 14.12 12.50 -0.21
CA ASP A 31 14.48 13.84 -0.69
C ASP A 31 13.70 14.19 -1.96
N HIS A 32 13.51 13.22 -2.86
CA HIS A 32 12.63 13.37 -4.01
C HIS A 32 11.17 13.63 -3.62
N VAL A 33 10.63 12.89 -2.63
CA VAL A 33 9.28 13.11 -2.11
C VAL A 33 9.15 14.50 -1.48
N GLY A 34 10.18 14.98 -0.79
CA GLY A 34 10.22 16.36 -0.27
C GLY A 34 10.10 17.38 -1.39
N THR A 35 10.94 17.28 -2.42
CA THR A 35 10.87 18.18 -3.60
C THR A 35 9.52 18.07 -4.32
N TYR A 36 8.99 16.85 -4.49
CA TYR A 36 7.67 16.63 -5.09
C TYR A 36 6.55 17.34 -4.32
N SER A 37 6.63 17.40 -3.00
CA SER A 37 5.60 18.02 -2.14
C SER A 37 5.76 19.54 -2.06
N ASP A 38 6.99 20.04 -1.99
CA ASP A 38 7.28 21.42 -1.65
C ASP A 38 7.58 22.30 -2.87
N ASP A 39 8.15 21.71 -3.94
CA ASP A 39 8.57 22.43 -5.16
C ASP A 39 8.44 21.55 -6.41
N LEU A 40 7.21 21.15 -6.71
CA LEU A 40 6.87 20.26 -7.83
C LEU A 40 7.40 20.77 -9.18
N GLU A 41 7.39 22.08 -9.38
CA GLU A 41 7.78 22.69 -10.67
C GLU A 41 9.30 22.62 -10.92
N SER A 42 10.12 22.48 -9.87
CA SER A 42 11.57 22.28 -10.04
C SER A 42 11.92 20.89 -10.57
N LEU A 43 11.01 19.93 -10.45
CA LEU A 43 11.22 18.60 -10.99
C LEU A 43 10.95 18.55 -12.50
N PRO A 44 11.76 17.80 -13.28
CA PRO A 44 11.42 17.45 -14.64
C PRO A 44 10.01 16.85 -14.73
N GLU A 45 9.25 17.15 -15.76
CA GLU A 45 7.84 16.75 -15.86
C GLU A 45 7.63 15.23 -15.68
N HIS A 46 8.52 14.41 -16.23
CA HIS A 46 8.48 12.95 -16.10
C HIS A 46 8.88 12.45 -14.70
N HIS A 47 9.38 13.34 -13.82
CA HIS A 47 9.67 13.00 -12.41
C HIS A 47 8.61 13.54 -11.43
N ARG A 48 7.54 14.17 -11.90
CA ARG A 48 6.50 14.76 -11.05
C ARG A 48 5.52 13.74 -10.49
N ALA A 49 6.06 12.73 -9.81
CA ALA A 49 5.30 11.74 -9.04
C ALA A 49 6.15 11.20 -7.89
N PRO A 50 5.53 10.74 -6.78
CA PRO A 50 6.25 10.30 -5.59
C PRO A 50 7.26 9.17 -5.83
N MET A 51 6.97 8.30 -6.78
CA MET A 51 7.81 7.15 -7.14
C MET A 51 8.36 7.26 -8.56
N ALA A 52 8.67 8.48 -9.00
CA ALA A 52 9.44 8.72 -10.21
C ALA A 52 10.91 9.02 -9.86
N GLY A 53 11.75 9.15 -10.88
CA GLY A 53 13.18 9.41 -10.67
C GLY A 53 13.83 8.39 -9.73
N PRO A 54 14.43 8.82 -8.61
CA PRO A 54 15.11 7.90 -7.69
C PRO A 54 14.18 6.87 -7.03
N GLY A 55 12.85 7.09 -7.06
CA GLY A 55 11.86 6.17 -6.50
C GLY A 55 11.29 5.16 -7.50
N GLU A 56 11.70 5.19 -8.77
CA GLU A 56 11.11 4.37 -9.83
C GLU A 56 11.22 2.86 -9.57
N PHE A 57 12.32 2.42 -8.97
CA PHE A 57 12.54 1.00 -8.65
C PHE A 57 11.59 0.45 -7.57
N LEU A 58 10.90 1.31 -6.83
CA LEU A 58 9.91 0.90 -5.84
C LEU A 58 8.68 0.21 -6.46
N ILE A 59 8.39 0.52 -7.75
CA ILE A 59 7.25 -0.04 -8.50
C ILE A 59 7.35 -1.57 -8.59
N ASP A 60 8.54 -2.06 -8.93
CA ASP A 60 8.80 -3.47 -9.23
C ASP A 60 9.94 -4.06 -8.39
N HIS A 61 10.20 -3.46 -7.22
CA HIS A 61 11.23 -3.95 -6.32
C HIS A 61 11.10 -5.46 -6.12
N PRO A 62 12.18 -6.26 -6.23
CA PRO A 62 12.10 -7.73 -6.19
C PRO A 62 11.38 -8.27 -4.94
N ARG A 63 11.56 -7.61 -3.80
CA ARG A 63 10.88 -7.99 -2.55
C ARG A 63 9.37 -7.78 -2.63
N VAL A 64 8.93 -6.66 -3.21
CA VAL A 64 7.51 -6.37 -3.45
C VAL A 64 6.93 -7.39 -4.42
N MET A 65 7.59 -7.59 -5.57
CA MET A 65 7.10 -8.54 -6.58
C MET A 65 6.97 -9.95 -6.04
N GLY A 66 7.96 -10.43 -5.25
CA GLY A 66 7.88 -11.74 -4.61
C GLY A 66 6.69 -11.91 -3.65
N ILE A 67 6.19 -10.80 -3.06
CA ILE A 67 5.00 -10.81 -2.22
C ILE A 67 3.74 -10.75 -3.08
N LEU A 68 3.66 -9.80 -4.01
CA LEU A 68 2.49 -9.62 -4.88
C LEU A 68 2.18 -10.89 -5.70
N GLN A 69 3.21 -11.58 -6.18
CA GLN A 69 3.06 -12.89 -6.84
C GLN A 69 2.49 -13.97 -5.90
N GLY A 70 2.75 -13.84 -4.61
CA GLY A 70 2.21 -14.75 -3.60
C GLY A 70 0.75 -14.47 -3.22
N VAL A 71 0.28 -13.22 -3.36
CA VAL A 71 -1.03 -12.79 -2.82
C VAL A 71 -1.99 -12.19 -3.86
N ILE A 72 -1.52 -11.86 -5.06
CA ILE A 72 -2.37 -11.36 -6.16
C ILE A 72 -2.41 -12.38 -7.31
N ASP A 73 -1.31 -12.51 -8.06
CA ASP A 73 -1.20 -13.47 -9.15
C ASP A 73 0.26 -13.90 -9.36
N PRO A 74 0.57 -15.21 -9.57
CA PRO A 74 1.94 -15.67 -9.84
C PRO A 74 2.54 -15.10 -11.12
N ASP A 75 1.70 -14.74 -12.08
CA ASP A 75 2.10 -14.08 -13.31
C ASP A 75 2.19 -12.56 -13.07
N PRO A 76 3.40 -11.96 -13.01
CA PRO A 76 3.57 -10.55 -12.75
C PRO A 76 2.90 -9.66 -13.80
N SER A 77 2.70 -10.16 -15.03
CA SER A 77 2.01 -9.43 -16.09
C SER A 77 0.52 -9.18 -15.81
N ARG A 78 -0.03 -9.91 -14.82
CA ARG A 78 -1.42 -9.77 -14.36
C ARG A 78 -1.56 -8.90 -13.10
N ILE A 79 -0.47 -8.30 -12.66
CA ILE A 79 -0.46 -7.36 -11.55
C ILE A 79 -0.45 -5.95 -12.12
N ARG A 80 -1.33 -5.09 -11.63
CA ARG A 80 -1.38 -3.69 -12.00
C ARG A 80 -1.28 -2.79 -10.77
N LEU A 81 -0.77 -1.60 -10.98
CA LEU A 81 -0.76 -0.56 -9.98
C LEU A 81 -2.12 0.15 -10.01
N GLU A 82 -2.73 0.28 -8.84
CA GLU A 82 -4.08 0.84 -8.67
C GLU A 82 -4.05 2.32 -8.29
N SER A 83 -3.23 2.68 -7.31
CA SER A 83 -3.10 4.06 -6.83
C SER A 83 -1.78 4.27 -6.10
N VAL A 84 -1.36 5.53 -6.02
CA VAL A 84 -0.19 5.98 -5.26
C VAL A 84 -0.53 7.26 -4.51
N PHE A 85 -0.08 7.37 -3.27
CA PHE A 85 -0.09 8.63 -2.54
C PHE A 85 1.04 8.70 -1.52
N VAL A 86 1.35 9.91 -1.08
CA VAL A 86 2.35 10.21 -0.04
C VAL A 86 1.64 10.46 1.29
N SER A 87 2.24 9.99 2.36
CA SER A 87 1.89 10.37 3.72
C SER A 87 3.08 11.05 4.37
N GLN A 88 3.00 12.37 4.47
CA GLN A 88 3.93 13.18 5.25
C GLN A 88 3.20 13.75 6.46
N ARG A 89 3.78 13.61 7.65
CA ARG A 89 3.17 14.06 8.91
C ARG A 89 4.24 14.52 9.87
N ALA A 90 4.03 15.68 10.46
CA ALA A 90 4.85 16.22 11.57
C ALA A 90 4.12 16.03 12.91
N ALA A 91 4.84 16.16 14.00
CA ALA A 91 4.27 15.98 15.34
C ALA A 91 3.32 17.13 15.76
N ASP A 92 3.45 18.27 15.12
CA ASP A 92 2.61 19.46 15.31
C ASP A 92 1.37 19.49 14.37
N ASP A 93 1.21 18.48 13.52
CA ASP A 93 0.02 18.34 12.67
C ASP A 93 -1.19 17.95 13.55
N ASP A 94 -2.14 18.88 13.70
CA ASP A 94 -3.38 18.69 14.46
C ASP A 94 -4.48 18.01 13.67
N ALA A 95 -4.26 17.65 12.40
CA ALA A 95 -5.26 16.98 11.58
C ALA A 95 -5.68 15.64 12.19
N GLU A 96 -6.98 15.41 12.24
CA GLU A 96 -7.52 14.14 12.68
C GLU A 96 -7.30 13.07 11.61
N HIS A 97 -6.46 12.09 11.90
CA HIS A 97 -6.13 10.99 11.02
C HIS A 97 -6.83 9.68 11.39
N TRP A 98 -7.52 9.64 12.53
CA TRP A 98 -8.23 8.44 12.98
C TRP A 98 -9.55 8.27 12.25
N ARG A 99 -9.52 7.54 11.15
CA ARG A 99 -10.68 7.24 10.28
C ARG A 99 -10.68 5.78 9.89
N PRO A 100 -11.09 4.88 10.81
CA PRO A 100 -11.10 3.44 10.55
C PRO A 100 -11.94 3.07 9.33
N HIS A 101 -11.34 2.30 8.41
CA HIS A 101 -11.99 1.86 7.17
C HIS A 101 -11.42 0.55 6.65
N VAL A 102 -12.06 0.01 5.66
CA VAL A 102 -11.52 -1.03 4.77
C VAL A 102 -11.49 -0.47 3.35
N GLY A 103 -10.39 -0.62 2.66
CA GLY A 103 -10.18 -0.05 1.33
C GLY A 103 -10.80 -0.86 0.20
N GLY A 104 -11.04 -2.13 0.42
CA GLY A 104 -11.84 -2.98 -0.45
C GLY A 104 -13.11 -3.40 0.27
N THR A 105 -14.17 -3.71 -0.46
CA THR A 105 -15.36 -4.17 0.23
C THR A 105 -15.27 -5.69 0.42
N ASN A 106 -15.45 -6.16 1.66
CA ASN A 106 -15.62 -7.59 1.91
C ASN A 106 -16.86 -8.16 1.19
N LEU A 107 -17.67 -7.28 0.60
CA LEU A 107 -18.85 -7.63 -0.20
C LEU A 107 -18.52 -7.83 -1.68
N ASP A 108 -17.39 -7.29 -2.18
CA ASP A 108 -16.95 -7.53 -3.55
C ASP A 108 -15.93 -8.68 -3.58
N PRO A 109 -16.34 -9.85 -4.10
CA PRO A 109 -15.45 -11.02 -4.14
C PRO A 109 -14.15 -10.80 -4.91
N SER A 110 -14.12 -9.83 -5.82
CA SER A 110 -12.92 -9.53 -6.63
C SER A 110 -11.87 -8.71 -5.86
N LEU A 111 -12.31 -8.00 -4.82
CA LEU A 111 -11.45 -7.14 -3.98
C LEU A 111 -11.17 -7.74 -2.61
N SER A 112 -11.96 -8.74 -2.18
CA SER A 112 -11.85 -9.34 -0.86
C SER A 112 -10.77 -10.42 -0.80
N TYR A 113 -10.21 -10.60 0.39
CA TYR A 113 -9.30 -11.69 0.70
C TYR A 113 -10.00 -13.05 0.52
N ARG A 114 -9.29 -14.01 -0.07
CA ARG A 114 -9.75 -15.40 -0.23
C ARG A 114 -8.58 -16.37 -0.13
N PHE A 115 -8.84 -17.53 0.43
CA PHE A 115 -7.99 -18.69 0.27
C PHE A 115 -8.74 -19.72 -0.59
N HIS A 116 -8.20 -20.06 -1.74
CA HIS A 116 -8.84 -20.97 -2.68
C HIS A 116 -7.81 -21.78 -3.45
N ASN A 117 -8.05 -23.08 -3.61
CA ASN A 117 -7.14 -24.00 -4.32
C ASN A 117 -5.68 -23.93 -3.82
N GLY A 118 -5.47 -23.86 -2.51
CA GLY A 118 -4.14 -23.83 -1.91
C GLY A 118 -3.40 -22.48 -2.05
N ARG A 119 -4.10 -21.41 -2.50
CA ARG A 119 -3.50 -20.10 -2.75
C ARG A 119 -4.22 -18.98 -2.00
N ILE A 120 -3.44 -18.01 -1.60
CA ILE A 120 -3.93 -16.72 -1.09
C ILE A 120 -4.28 -15.82 -2.29
N TYR A 121 -5.42 -15.15 -2.20
CA TYR A 121 -5.82 -14.02 -3.02
C TYR A 121 -6.07 -12.85 -2.07
N GLY A 122 -5.09 -11.95 -1.98
CA GLY A 122 -5.09 -10.85 -1.01
C GLY A 122 -6.11 -9.75 -1.32
N GLY A 123 -6.74 -9.82 -2.49
CA GLY A 123 -7.51 -8.70 -3.02
C GLY A 123 -6.60 -7.52 -3.35
N MET A 124 -7.13 -6.30 -3.29
CA MET A 124 -6.30 -5.11 -3.39
C MET A 124 -5.29 -5.10 -2.25
N THR A 125 -4.02 -4.98 -2.58
CA THR A 125 -2.91 -5.08 -1.64
C THR A 125 -2.14 -3.75 -1.59
N ARG A 126 -1.98 -3.21 -0.37
CA ARG A 126 -1.24 -1.98 -0.12
C ARG A 126 0.21 -2.31 0.24
N ILE A 127 1.11 -1.58 -0.40
CA ILE A 127 2.53 -1.53 -0.11
C ILE A 127 2.81 -0.16 0.49
N VAL A 128 3.43 -0.11 1.66
CA VAL A 128 3.87 1.13 2.31
C VAL A 128 5.38 1.10 2.44
N TRP A 129 6.04 2.03 1.80
CA TRP A 129 7.46 2.28 1.98
C TRP A 129 7.64 3.36 3.05
N GLU A 130 8.08 2.95 4.23
CA GLU A 130 8.40 3.88 5.32
C GLU A 130 9.83 4.42 5.10
N LEU A 131 9.92 5.67 4.64
CA LEU A 131 11.18 6.29 4.28
C LEU A 131 11.90 6.92 5.48
N ASN A 132 11.19 7.08 6.61
CA ASN A 132 11.73 7.42 7.91
C ASN A 132 11.41 6.32 8.92
N GLU A 133 12.13 6.31 10.05
CA GLU A 133 11.85 5.40 11.15
C GLU A 133 10.43 5.59 11.69
N VAL A 134 9.74 4.50 11.94
CA VAL A 134 8.47 4.47 12.66
C VAL A 134 8.70 3.89 14.05
N VAL A 135 8.47 4.69 15.08
CA VAL A 135 8.51 4.21 16.47
C VAL A 135 7.11 3.73 16.86
N LYS A 136 7.02 2.48 17.32
CA LYS A 136 5.74 1.87 17.70
C LYS A 136 4.98 2.72 18.72
N GLY A 137 3.73 3.03 18.41
CA GLY A 137 2.87 3.86 19.27
C GLY A 137 3.04 5.37 19.10
N LYS A 138 3.95 5.82 18.22
CA LYS A 138 4.16 7.26 17.95
C LYS A 138 3.43 7.76 16.69
N GLY A 139 2.55 6.95 16.13
CA GLY A 139 1.79 7.26 14.92
C GLY A 139 1.94 6.19 13.86
N GLY A 140 1.60 6.52 12.62
CA GLY A 140 1.67 5.61 11.48
C GLY A 140 0.34 4.94 11.17
N THR A 141 0.42 3.72 10.65
CA THR A 141 -0.77 2.94 10.30
C THR A 141 -1.12 1.98 11.43
N TYR A 142 -2.38 1.96 11.80
CA TYR A 142 -2.97 0.98 12.72
C TYR A 142 -3.80 -0.02 11.91
N LEU A 143 -3.75 -1.27 12.31
CA LEU A 143 -4.39 -2.38 11.61
C LEU A 143 -5.10 -3.28 12.64
N VAL A 144 -6.22 -3.87 12.26
CA VAL A 144 -6.90 -4.90 13.06
C VAL A 144 -6.54 -6.27 12.50
N PRO A 145 -5.67 -7.04 13.16
CA PRO A 145 -5.22 -8.34 12.66
C PRO A 145 -6.38 -9.30 12.44
N GLY A 146 -6.37 -9.99 11.29
CA GLY A 146 -7.39 -10.99 10.95
C GLY A 146 -8.72 -10.41 10.45
N SER A 147 -8.91 -9.09 10.51
CA SER A 147 -10.17 -8.45 10.09
C SER A 147 -10.50 -8.63 8.60
N HIS A 148 -9.49 -8.84 7.74
CA HIS A 148 -9.66 -9.11 6.29
C HIS A 148 -10.48 -10.36 5.98
N LYS A 149 -10.62 -11.27 6.93
CA LYS A 149 -11.37 -12.52 6.81
C LYS A 149 -12.38 -12.74 7.95
N ALA A 150 -12.54 -11.78 8.83
CA ALA A 150 -13.51 -11.86 9.93
C ALA A 150 -14.94 -11.62 9.40
N ASN A 151 -15.88 -12.44 9.82
CA ASN A 151 -17.26 -12.38 9.36
C ASN A 151 -17.99 -11.11 9.79
N LEU A 152 -17.58 -10.48 10.90
CA LEU A 152 -18.18 -9.29 11.47
C LEU A 152 -17.29 -8.05 11.30
N CYS A 153 -16.64 -7.91 10.16
CA CYS A 153 -15.69 -6.81 9.91
C CYS A 153 -16.09 -5.86 8.77
N SER A 154 -17.25 -6.04 8.17
CA SER A 154 -17.64 -5.22 7.03
C SER A 154 -18.32 -3.93 7.50
N ALA A 155 -17.63 -2.81 7.36
CA ALA A 155 -18.20 -1.48 7.57
C ALA A 155 -19.43 -1.22 6.68
N GLN A 156 -19.45 -1.80 5.48
CA GLN A 156 -20.56 -1.64 4.54
C GLN A 156 -21.77 -2.51 4.91
N ALA A 157 -21.53 -3.69 5.47
CA ALA A 157 -22.60 -4.51 6.02
C ALA A 157 -23.11 -4.00 7.38
N LYS A 158 -22.55 -2.91 7.91
CA LYS A 158 -22.84 -2.38 9.25
C LYS A 158 -22.73 -3.45 10.36
N THR A 159 -21.79 -4.36 10.19
CA THR A 159 -21.55 -5.46 11.14
C THR A 159 -20.37 -5.20 12.07
N TRP A 160 -19.64 -4.11 11.84
CA TRP A 160 -18.54 -3.71 12.70
C TRP A 160 -19.07 -2.98 13.93
N PRO A 161 -18.74 -3.43 15.15
CA PRO A 161 -19.15 -2.71 16.36
C PRO A 161 -18.38 -1.39 16.47
N GLU A 162 -19.13 -0.29 16.69
CA GLU A 162 -18.55 1.07 16.76
C GLU A 162 -17.52 1.19 17.87
N GLU A 163 -17.72 0.50 18.97
CA GLU A 163 -16.79 0.46 20.12
C GLU A 163 -15.40 -0.08 19.73
N ALA A 164 -15.33 -0.92 18.71
CA ALA A 164 -14.06 -1.43 18.22
C ALA A 164 -13.26 -0.37 17.42
N ASP A 165 -13.88 0.74 17.03
CA ASP A 165 -13.19 1.87 16.41
C ASP A 165 -12.51 2.80 17.42
N ASP A 166 -12.78 2.64 18.71
CA ASP A 166 -12.01 3.33 19.75
C ASP A 166 -10.53 2.92 19.66
N PRO A 167 -9.59 3.88 19.58
CA PRO A 167 -8.16 3.57 19.54
C PRO A 167 -7.67 2.74 20.76
N ASN A 168 -8.42 2.75 21.85
CA ASN A 168 -8.11 2.01 23.08
C ASN A 168 -8.86 0.66 23.20
N SER A 169 -9.61 0.26 22.18
CA SER A 169 -10.41 -0.98 22.22
C SER A 169 -9.60 -2.27 22.31
N GLY A 170 -8.28 -2.21 22.15
CA GLY A 170 -7.40 -3.37 22.25
C GLY A 170 -7.36 -4.25 20.98
N VAL A 171 -8.16 -3.97 19.97
CA VAL A 171 -8.15 -4.73 18.69
C VAL A 171 -7.09 -4.22 17.69
N TRP A 172 -6.56 -3.02 17.92
CA TRP A 172 -5.63 -2.35 17.03
C TRP A 172 -4.18 -2.74 17.30
N GLU A 173 -3.47 -3.11 16.26
CA GLU A 173 -2.01 -3.24 16.28
C GLU A 173 -1.38 -2.12 15.45
N THR A 174 -0.22 -1.65 15.89
CA THR A 174 0.68 -0.80 15.13
C THR A 174 2.08 -1.41 15.12
N TYR A 175 2.96 -0.87 14.31
CA TYR A 175 4.31 -1.38 14.13
C TYR A 175 5.37 -0.33 14.46
N GLY A 176 6.59 -0.80 14.69
CA GLY A 176 7.81 -0.02 14.64
C GLY A 176 8.75 -0.63 13.61
N CYS A 177 9.45 0.20 12.85
CA CYS A 177 10.43 -0.26 11.87
C CYS A 177 11.45 0.84 11.53
N PRO A 178 12.69 0.47 11.15
CA PRO A 178 13.67 1.44 10.66
C PRO A 178 13.24 2.06 9.32
N ALA A 179 13.89 3.18 8.95
CA ALA A 179 13.77 3.74 7.60
C ALA A 179 14.11 2.70 6.53
N GLY A 180 13.45 2.78 5.38
CA GLY A 180 13.61 1.83 4.27
C GLY A 180 12.85 0.51 4.47
N SER A 181 11.95 0.44 5.44
CA SER A 181 11.11 -0.74 5.69
C SER A 181 9.89 -0.77 4.79
N LEU A 182 9.40 -1.99 4.59
CA LEU A 182 8.22 -2.29 3.78
C LEU A 182 7.10 -2.82 4.69
N VAL A 183 5.94 -2.20 4.63
CA VAL A 183 4.71 -2.74 5.23
C VAL A 183 3.77 -3.13 4.11
N VAL A 184 3.21 -4.33 4.21
CA VAL A 184 2.29 -4.89 3.21
C VAL A 184 1.01 -5.28 3.90
N PHE A 185 -0.14 -4.89 3.38
CA PHE A 185 -1.41 -5.36 3.91
C PHE A 185 -2.48 -5.51 2.81
N SER A 186 -3.40 -6.45 3.01
CA SER A 186 -4.64 -6.50 2.24
C SER A 186 -5.50 -5.30 2.60
N GLU A 187 -6.01 -4.58 1.64
CA GLU A 187 -6.97 -3.48 1.86
C GLU A 187 -8.27 -3.94 2.54
N GLY A 188 -8.52 -5.25 2.56
CA GLY A 188 -9.59 -5.85 3.37
C GLY A 188 -9.33 -5.83 4.87
N VAL A 189 -8.09 -5.60 5.32
CA VAL A 189 -7.80 -5.36 6.74
C VAL A 189 -8.40 -4.02 7.16
N ARG A 190 -9.12 -3.99 8.29
CA ARG A 190 -9.55 -2.71 8.86
C ARG A 190 -8.34 -1.95 9.34
N HIS A 191 -8.18 -0.75 8.83
CA HIS A 191 -6.99 0.06 9.08
C HIS A 191 -7.33 1.55 9.15
N THR A 192 -6.39 2.29 9.72
CA THR A 192 -6.48 3.75 9.82
C THR A 192 -5.10 4.37 9.95
N GLY A 193 -4.99 5.63 9.61
CA GLY A 193 -3.88 6.47 10.07
C GLY A 193 -4.09 6.90 11.52
N SER A 194 -3.03 7.34 12.17
CA SER A 194 -3.11 7.96 13.49
C SER A 194 -2.28 9.23 13.53
N ARG A 195 -2.53 10.08 14.53
CA ARG A 195 -1.71 11.25 14.79
C ARG A 195 -0.24 10.84 14.95
N TRP A 196 0.63 11.59 14.32
CA TRP A 196 2.07 11.41 14.47
C TRP A 196 2.55 12.19 15.69
N THR A 197 3.29 11.57 16.58
CA THR A 197 3.76 12.18 17.84
C THR A 197 5.27 12.05 18.03
N HIS A 198 6.01 11.68 16.99
CA HIS A 198 7.47 11.60 17.04
C HIS A 198 8.07 12.94 16.64
N GLU A 199 8.42 13.76 17.63
CA GLU A 199 8.87 15.15 17.43
C GLU A 199 10.17 15.27 16.62
N ALA A 200 11.11 14.35 16.83
CA ALA A 200 12.43 14.42 16.19
C ALA A 200 12.45 13.89 14.74
N ASN A 201 11.39 13.24 14.28
CA ASN A 201 11.41 12.55 13.01
C ASN A 201 10.01 12.56 12.35
N PRO A 202 9.76 13.42 11.35
CA PRO A 202 8.49 13.46 10.66
C PRO A 202 8.28 12.14 9.90
N ARG A 203 7.03 11.70 9.77
CA ARG A 203 6.70 10.57 8.91
C ARG A 203 6.88 10.97 7.44
N CYS A 204 7.51 10.11 6.68
CA CYS A 204 7.52 10.15 5.23
C CYS A 204 7.31 8.74 4.70
N ALA A 205 6.21 8.52 4.00
CA ALA A 205 5.90 7.21 3.43
C ALA A 205 5.24 7.33 2.06
N ILE A 206 5.55 6.39 1.17
CA ILE A 206 4.84 6.20 -0.11
C ILE A 206 3.93 4.98 0.02
N LEU A 207 2.65 5.17 -0.28
CA LEU A 207 1.65 4.12 -0.24
C LEU A 207 1.22 3.78 -1.66
N ILE A 208 1.44 2.54 -2.07
CA ILE A 208 1.14 2.04 -3.42
C ILE A 208 0.12 0.91 -3.29
N ALA A 209 -1.00 1.00 -3.98
CA ALA A 209 -1.94 -0.11 -4.08
C ALA A 209 -1.72 -0.89 -5.36
N TYR A 210 -1.77 -2.22 -5.24
CA TYR A 210 -1.73 -3.14 -6.38
C TYR A 210 -2.99 -3.99 -6.41
N ASN A 211 -3.39 -4.35 -7.62
CA ASN A 211 -4.56 -5.16 -7.86
C ASN A 211 -4.29 -6.16 -8.99
N HIS A 212 -5.16 -7.16 -9.10
CA HIS A 212 -5.16 -8.01 -10.29
C HIS A 212 -5.59 -7.20 -11.51
N GLN A 213 -4.98 -7.45 -12.67
CA GLN A 213 -5.25 -6.71 -13.91
C GLN A 213 -6.72 -6.73 -14.36
N ALA A 214 -7.50 -7.71 -13.94
CA ALA A 214 -8.93 -7.79 -14.25
C ALA A 214 -9.81 -6.89 -13.38
N VAL A 215 -9.25 -6.22 -12.38
CA VAL A 215 -10.00 -5.47 -11.36
C VAL A 215 -9.54 -4.01 -11.32
N ARG A 216 -10.49 -3.10 -11.22
CA ARG A 216 -10.26 -1.68 -10.95
C ARG A 216 -11.19 -1.25 -9.84
N HIS A 217 -10.65 -0.59 -8.82
CA HIS A 217 -11.39 -0.01 -7.70
C HIS A 217 -11.44 1.52 -7.76
N HIS A 218 -10.33 2.16 -8.14
CA HIS A 218 -10.22 3.60 -8.23
C HIS A 218 -10.45 4.11 -9.65
N GLU A 219 -10.90 5.35 -9.76
CA GLU A 219 -10.99 6.04 -11.05
C GLU A 219 -9.62 6.12 -11.74
N PRO A 220 -9.56 6.06 -13.08
CA PRO A 220 -8.29 6.10 -13.83
C PRO A 220 -7.41 7.32 -13.51
N LYS A 221 -8.03 8.44 -13.13
CA LYS A 221 -7.34 9.69 -12.79
C LYS A 221 -6.54 9.65 -11.49
N SER A 222 -6.75 8.64 -10.64
CA SER A 222 -5.96 8.44 -9.42
C SER A 222 -4.61 7.77 -9.69
N CYS A 223 -4.38 7.29 -10.90
CA CYS A 223 -3.08 6.84 -11.37
C CYS A 223 -2.23 8.00 -11.87
N MET A 224 -0.94 7.76 -12.05
CA MET A 224 0.02 8.77 -12.46
C MET A 224 -0.29 9.41 -13.81
N ASN A 225 0.18 10.66 -13.95
CA ASN A 225 0.19 11.39 -15.22
C ASN A 225 0.85 10.56 -16.34
N PRO A 226 0.26 10.50 -17.56
CA PRO A 226 0.83 9.80 -18.70
C PRO A 226 2.28 10.19 -19.05
N THR A 227 2.66 11.45 -18.86
CA THR A 227 4.05 11.91 -19.07
C THR A 227 5.02 11.21 -18.10
N VAL A 228 4.63 11.07 -16.84
CA VAL A 228 5.42 10.35 -15.85
C VAL A 228 5.54 8.88 -16.22
N VAL A 229 4.41 8.23 -16.53
CA VAL A 229 4.40 6.82 -16.93
C VAL A 229 5.22 6.59 -18.20
N GLY A 230 5.15 7.49 -19.17
CA GLY A 230 5.96 7.44 -20.39
C GLY A 230 7.47 7.55 -20.15
N GLY A 231 7.89 8.13 -19.03
CA GLY A 231 9.29 8.18 -18.60
C GLY A 231 9.84 6.89 -18.02
N PHE A 232 9.00 5.96 -17.62
CA PHE A 232 9.42 4.67 -17.05
C PHE A 232 9.90 3.68 -18.12
N SER A 233 10.65 2.67 -17.70
CA SER A 233 10.97 1.53 -18.55
C SER A 233 9.69 0.83 -19.04
N GLU A 234 9.76 0.18 -20.21
CA GLU A 234 8.62 -0.55 -20.79
C GLU A 234 8.04 -1.59 -19.81
N GLN A 235 8.89 -2.26 -19.05
CA GLN A 235 8.48 -3.20 -18.01
C GLN A 235 7.59 -2.52 -16.95
N ARG A 236 8.01 -1.34 -16.45
CA ARG A 236 7.26 -0.60 -15.42
C ARG A 236 5.99 0.03 -15.94
N GLN A 237 6.00 0.52 -17.19
CA GLN A 237 4.78 0.98 -17.85
C GLN A 237 3.69 -0.09 -17.86
N GLY A 238 4.10 -1.37 -17.88
CA GLY A 238 3.20 -2.51 -17.82
C GLY A 238 2.29 -2.54 -16.59
N PHE A 239 2.69 -1.94 -15.46
CA PHE A 239 1.86 -1.86 -14.25
C PHE A 239 0.73 -0.84 -14.35
N PHE A 240 0.80 0.09 -15.30
CA PHE A 240 -0.19 1.16 -15.50
C PHE A 240 -1.21 0.86 -16.60
N LYS A 241 -1.20 -0.36 -17.13
CA LYS A 241 -2.18 -0.81 -18.12
C LYS A 241 -3.60 -0.71 -17.57
N ASP A 242 -4.53 -0.48 -18.47
CA ASP A 242 -5.95 -0.53 -18.16
C ASP A 242 -6.37 -1.95 -17.73
N VAL A 243 -7.57 -2.08 -17.17
CA VAL A 243 -8.11 -3.41 -16.83
C VAL A 243 -8.08 -4.33 -18.04
N TRP A 244 -7.75 -5.59 -17.77
CA TRP A 244 -7.62 -6.58 -18.81
C TRP A 244 -8.95 -6.79 -19.52
N VAL A 245 -8.95 -6.62 -20.83
CA VAL A 245 -10.06 -6.99 -21.72
C VAL A 245 -9.59 -8.17 -22.55
N LEU A 246 -10.36 -9.24 -22.54
CA LEU A 246 -10.09 -10.37 -23.42
C LEU A 246 -9.92 -9.85 -24.87
N PRO A 247 -8.80 -10.14 -25.54
CA PRO A 247 -8.66 -9.75 -26.92
C PRO A 247 -9.84 -10.31 -27.69
N ASN A 248 -10.60 -9.45 -28.35
CA ASN A 248 -11.65 -9.87 -29.25
C ASN A 248 -11.02 -10.86 -30.22
N LYS A 249 -11.40 -12.13 -30.13
CA LYS A 249 -11.11 -13.08 -31.19
C LYS A 249 -11.77 -12.49 -32.42
N ARG A 250 -10.98 -11.89 -33.30
CA ARG A 250 -11.48 -11.51 -34.62
C ARG A 250 -12.06 -12.79 -35.23
N ARG A 251 -13.35 -12.78 -35.42
CA ARG A 251 -14.05 -13.80 -36.16
C ARG A 251 -13.60 -13.81 -37.61
#